data_5c49273866dfdb31bfeb3fbe191c5470
#
_entry.id   5c49273866dfdb31bfeb3fbe191c5470
#
_cell.length_a   1.000
_cell.length_b   1.000
_cell.length_c   1.000
_cell.angle_alpha   90.00
_cell.angle_beta   90.00
_cell.angle_gamma   90.00
#
_symmetry.space_group_name_H-M   'P 1'
#
loop_
_entity.id
_entity.type
_entity.pdbx_description
1 polymer ?
#
loop_
_entity_poly.entity_id
_entity_poly.type
_entity_poly.pdbx_seq_one_letter_code
_entity_poly.pdbx_strand_id
1 'polypeptide(L)'
;MNYFAKLDDNNLILGGLVVSDADCNNGDEATGITFLTNLTGWSKWKKYNPTVDKGFQIGGTYDEVSGDFKPQQPSPDYVWNSQYKIWISPEDQAAGNLPE
;
A
#
# COMPACT_ATOMS: atom_id res chain seq x y z
N MET A 1 -16.72 -1.26 -3.39
CA MET A 1 -15.83 -0.23 -3.95
C MET A 1 -14.42 -0.78 -4.04
N ASN A 2 -13.65 -0.28 -5.00
CA ASN A 2 -12.33 -0.81 -5.29
C ASN A 2 -11.30 0.30 -5.12
N TYR A 3 -10.31 0.06 -4.27
CA TYR A 3 -9.32 1.06 -3.87
C TYR A 3 -8.02 0.81 -4.59
N PHE A 4 -7.45 1.85 -5.22
CA PHE A 4 -6.19 1.76 -5.95
C PHE A 4 -5.22 2.79 -5.42
N ALA A 5 -4.00 2.32 -5.09
CA ALA A 5 -2.89 3.19 -4.70
C ALA A 5 -2.20 3.73 -5.95
N LYS A 6 -1.93 5.03 -5.97
CA LYS A 6 -1.11 5.66 -6.99
C LYS A 6 0.35 5.61 -6.54
N LEU A 7 1.20 5.00 -7.34
CA LEU A 7 2.62 4.79 -7.02
C LEU A 7 3.51 5.55 -7.98
N ASP A 8 4.68 6.00 -7.51
CA ASP A 8 5.72 6.49 -8.41
C ASP A 8 6.63 5.34 -8.88
N ASP A 9 7.69 5.64 -9.62
CA ASP A 9 8.59 4.62 -10.15
C ASP A 9 9.38 3.88 -9.07
N ASN A 10 9.43 4.41 -7.86
CA ASN A 10 10.08 3.80 -6.71
C ASN A 10 9.08 3.18 -5.73
N ASN A 11 7.82 3.02 -6.15
CA ASN A 11 6.75 2.49 -5.32
C ASN A 11 6.41 3.36 -4.11
N LEU A 12 6.73 4.66 -4.18
CA LEU A 12 6.26 5.61 -3.19
C LEU A 12 4.77 5.86 -3.40
N ILE A 13 3.98 5.81 -2.32
CA ILE A 13 2.54 6.02 -2.38
C ILE A 13 2.26 7.52 -2.51
N LEU A 14 1.78 7.93 -3.68
CA LEU A 14 1.48 9.33 -3.98
C LEU A 14 0.05 9.71 -3.60
N GLY A 15 -0.84 8.72 -3.52
CA GLY A 15 -2.25 8.94 -3.24
C GLY A 15 -3.05 7.71 -3.56
N GLY A 16 -4.35 7.88 -3.72
CA GLY A 16 -5.23 6.78 -4.07
C GLY A 16 -6.55 7.26 -4.65
N LEU A 17 -7.20 6.38 -5.40
CA LEU A 17 -8.52 6.63 -5.95
C LEU A 17 -9.41 5.41 -5.76
N VAL A 18 -10.71 5.67 -5.70
CA VAL A 18 -11.75 4.64 -5.60
C VAL A 18 -12.38 4.46 -6.97
N VAL A 19 -12.53 3.21 -7.40
CA VAL A 19 -13.15 2.85 -8.68
C VAL A 19 -14.41 2.05 -8.40
N SER A 20 -15.50 2.38 -9.10
CA SER A 20 -16.74 1.62 -8.98
C SER A 20 -16.60 0.23 -9.60
N ASP A 21 -17.44 -0.71 -9.17
CA ASP A 21 -17.45 -2.06 -9.73
C ASP A 21 -17.73 -2.05 -11.24
N ALA A 22 -18.56 -1.12 -11.71
CA ALA A 22 -18.87 -0.99 -13.14
C ALA A 22 -17.64 -0.61 -13.98
N ASP A 23 -16.72 0.18 -13.40
CA ASP A 23 -15.54 0.69 -14.12
C ASP A 23 -14.33 -0.24 -14.03
N CYS A 24 -14.38 -1.28 -13.22
CA CYS A 24 -13.31 -2.26 -13.09
C CYS A 24 -13.79 -3.72 -13.19
N ASN A 25 -14.91 -3.95 -13.84
CA ASN A 25 -15.46 -5.29 -14.08
C ASN A 25 -15.57 -6.11 -12.78
N ASN A 26 -16.26 -5.53 -11.79
CA ASN A 26 -16.51 -6.15 -10.47
C ASN A 26 -15.22 -6.45 -9.68
N GLY A 27 -14.27 -5.54 -9.75
CA GLY A 27 -13.07 -5.63 -8.91
C GLY A 27 -11.86 -6.23 -9.60
N ASP A 28 -11.87 -6.33 -10.93
CA ASP A 28 -10.71 -6.78 -11.68
C ASP A 28 -9.60 -5.72 -11.64
N GLU A 29 -8.44 -6.07 -11.10
CA GLU A 29 -7.33 -5.13 -10.93
C GLU A 29 -6.82 -4.58 -12.26
N ALA A 30 -6.61 -5.44 -13.26
CA ALA A 30 -6.10 -5.01 -14.56
C ALA A 30 -7.06 -4.04 -15.26
N THR A 31 -8.37 -4.32 -15.19
CA THR A 31 -9.40 -3.45 -15.76
C THR A 31 -9.42 -2.10 -15.04
N GLY A 32 -9.33 -2.09 -13.72
CA GLY A 32 -9.28 -0.88 -12.93
C GLY A 32 -8.06 -0.02 -13.22
N ILE A 33 -6.90 -0.63 -13.40
CA ILE A 33 -5.67 0.06 -13.76
C ILE A 33 -5.81 0.71 -15.14
N THR A 34 -6.37 0.00 -16.11
CA THR A 34 -6.63 0.54 -17.44
C THR A 34 -7.58 1.73 -17.39
N PHE A 35 -8.65 1.61 -16.61
CA PHE A 35 -9.61 2.70 -16.42
C PHE A 35 -8.92 3.95 -15.85
N LEU A 36 -8.14 3.78 -14.79
CA LEU A 36 -7.44 4.90 -14.13
C LEU A 36 -6.34 5.49 -15.01
N THR A 37 -5.65 4.68 -15.78
CA THR A 37 -4.64 5.15 -16.75
C THR A 37 -5.27 6.05 -17.78
N ASN A 38 -6.43 5.67 -18.32
CA ASN A 38 -7.15 6.46 -19.30
C ASN A 38 -7.73 7.75 -18.69
N LEU A 39 -8.17 7.68 -17.44
CA LEU A 39 -8.77 8.81 -16.74
C LEU A 39 -7.73 9.86 -16.33
N THR A 40 -6.58 9.43 -15.82
CA THR A 40 -5.62 10.31 -15.15
C THR A 40 -4.34 10.56 -15.97
N GLY A 41 -4.04 9.69 -16.94
CA GLY A 41 -2.77 9.70 -17.65
C GLY A 41 -1.61 9.07 -16.87
N TRP A 42 -1.87 8.54 -15.69
CA TRP A 42 -0.89 7.87 -14.86
C TRP A 42 -1.15 6.37 -14.87
N SER A 43 -0.10 5.55 -15.06
CA SER A 43 -0.26 4.12 -15.31
C SER A 43 0.17 3.21 -14.16
N LYS A 44 0.81 3.75 -13.13
CA LYS A 44 1.34 2.91 -12.03
C LYS A 44 0.39 2.92 -10.86
N TRP A 45 -0.48 1.91 -10.84
CA TRP A 45 -1.51 1.71 -9.82
C TRP A 45 -1.42 0.32 -9.23
N LYS A 46 -1.79 0.19 -7.95
CA LYS A 46 -1.90 -1.11 -7.29
C LYS A 46 -3.18 -1.14 -6.48
N LYS A 47 -3.99 -2.18 -6.71
CA LYS A 47 -5.21 -2.39 -5.93
C LYS A 47 -4.84 -2.74 -4.49
N TYR A 48 -5.56 -2.16 -3.53
CA TYR A 48 -5.37 -2.47 -2.12
C TYR A 48 -6.71 -2.61 -1.42
N ASN A 49 -6.69 -3.27 -0.25
CA ASN A 49 -7.87 -3.44 0.59
C ASN A 49 -7.62 -2.70 1.92
N PRO A 50 -8.33 -1.60 2.21
CA PRO A 50 -8.08 -0.82 3.42
C PRO A 50 -8.30 -1.58 4.72
N THR A 51 -9.06 -2.69 4.69
CA THR A 51 -9.25 -3.56 5.86
C THR A 51 -8.04 -4.45 6.13
N VAL A 52 -7.36 -4.90 5.08
CA VAL A 52 -6.22 -5.82 5.16
C VAL A 52 -4.89 -5.07 5.07
N ASP A 53 -4.80 -4.12 4.14
CA ASP A 53 -3.57 -3.37 3.86
C ASP A 53 -3.49 -2.13 4.75
N LYS A 54 -3.42 -2.35 6.04
CA LYS A 54 -3.48 -1.28 7.06
C LYS A 54 -2.28 -0.34 7.03
N GLY A 55 -1.20 -0.75 6.38
CA GLY A 55 -0.02 0.08 6.20
C GLY A 55 -0.13 1.12 5.10
N PHE A 56 -1.23 1.14 4.33
CA PHE A 56 -1.40 2.14 3.29
C PHE A 56 -1.42 3.55 3.89
N GLN A 57 -0.49 4.39 3.43
CA GLN A 57 -0.38 5.78 3.85
C GLN A 57 0.29 6.58 2.74
N ILE A 58 -0.22 7.77 2.45
CA ILE A 58 0.43 8.68 1.51
C ILE A 58 1.82 9.04 2.05
N GLY A 59 2.86 8.90 1.23
CA GLY A 59 4.26 9.04 1.66
C GLY A 59 4.90 7.74 2.12
N GLY A 60 4.13 6.68 2.30
CA GLY A 60 4.65 5.34 2.52
C GLY A 60 5.08 4.67 1.23
N THR A 61 5.31 3.37 1.27
CA THR A 61 5.79 2.59 0.12
C THR A 61 5.01 1.29 -0.06
N TYR A 62 5.07 0.76 -1.28
CA TYR A 62 4.57 -0.57 -1.58
C TYR A 62 5.75 -1.52 -1.83
N ASP A 63 5.82 -2.63 -1.10
CA ASP A 63 6.85 -3.65 -1.27
C ASP A 63 6.32 -4.77 -2.17
N GLU A 64 6.85 -4.86 -3.39
CA GLU A 64 6.42 -5.86 -4.38
C GLU A 64 6.81 -7.29 -3.96
N VAL A 65 7.86 -7.44 -3.17
CA VAL A 65 8.35 -8.76 -2.75
C VAL A 65 7.42 -9.39 -1.73
N SER A 66 7.05 -8.63 -0.69
CA SER A 66 6.12 -9.11 0.35
C SER A 66 4.66 -8.86 0.03
N GLY A 67 4.37 -7.95 -0.90
CA GLY A 67 3.01 -7.50 -1.19
C GLY A 67 2.43 -6.56 -0.15
N ASP A 68 3.25 -5.99 0.71
CA ASP A 68 2.80 -5.13 1.80
C ASP A 68 2.84 -3.65 1.44
N PHE A 69 1.81 -2.92 1.84
CA PHE A 69 1.84 -1.46 1.89
C PHE A 69 2.40 -1.05 3.25
N LYS A 70 3.41 -0.19 3.24
CA LYS A 70 4.12 0.21 4.45
C LYS A 70 3.99 1.71 4.67
N PRO A 71 3.64 2.17 5.88
CA PRO A 71 3.73 3.60 6.19
C PRO A 71 5.19 4.04 6.14
N GLN A 72 5.41 5.35 6.15
CA GLN A 72 6.76 5.89 6.12
C GLN A 72 7.58 5.36 7.30
N GLN A 73 8.78 4.83 7.02
CA GLN A 73 9.68 4.33 8.05
C GLN A 73 10.12 5.47 8.97
N PRO A 74 9.90 5.36 10.29
CA PRO A 74 10.25 6.46 11.22
C PRO A 74 11.75 6.72 11.32
N SER A 75 12.58 5.67 11.18
CA SER A 75 14.02 5.76 11.27
C SER A 75 14.63 4.56 10.56
N PRO A 76 15.88 4.64 10.03
CA PRO A 76 16.52 3.51 9.33
C PRO A 76 16.69 2.24 10.15
N ASP A 77 16.68 2.34 11.47
CA ASP A 77 16.84 1.18 12.38
C ASP A 77 15.51 0.48 12.71
N TYR A 78 14.38 1.03 12.31
CA TYR A 78 13.10 0.36 12.48
C TYR A 78 12.99 -0.81 11.51
N VAL A 79 12.41 -1.92 11.96
CA VAL A 79 12.19 -3.12 11.16
C VAL A 79 10.70 -3.32 10.91
N TRP A 80 10.36 -3.68 9.68
CA TRP A 80 8.97 -3.96 9.30
C TRP A 80 8.54 -5.34 9.79
N ASN A 81 7.39 -5.38 10.45
CA ASN A 81 6.75 -6.64 10.84
C ASN A 81 5.54 -6.90 9.94
N SER A 82 5.65 -7.89 9.05
CA SER A 82 4.58 -8.22 8.10
C SER A 82 3.35 -8.83 8.74
N GLN A 83 3.50 -9.46 9.91
CA GLN A 83 2.39 -10.06 10.62
C GLN A 83 1.46 -8.99 11.21
N TYR A 84 2.02 -7.97 11.83
CA TYR A 84 1.27 -6.90 12.47
C TYR A 84 1.13 -5.65 11.60
N LYS A 85 1.81 -5.61 10.45
CA LYS A 85 1.79 -4.48 9.51
C LYS A 85 2.23 -3.16 10.18
N ILE A 86 3.31 -3.22 10.95
CA ILE A 86 3.87 -2.07 11.66
C ILE A 86 5.39 -2.04 11.58
N TRP A 87 5.95 -0.85 11.80
CA TRP A 87 7.38 -0.67 12.03
C TRP A 87 7.70 -0.87 13.51
N ILE A 88 8.75 -1.63 13.81
CA ILE A 88 9.17 -1.94 15.18
C ILE A 88 10.48 -1.21 15.46
N SER A 89 10.52 -0.44 16.56
CA SER A 89 11.71 0.29 16.99
C SER A 89 12.83 -0.65 17.46
N PRO A 90 14.09 -0.22 17.45
CA PRO A 90 15.19 -1.03 17.99
C PRO A 90 14.99 -1.43 19.45
N GLU A 91 14.41 -0.53 20.26
CA GLU A 91 14.12 -0.79 21.66
C GLU A 91 13.10 -1.92 21.83
N ASP A 92 12.03 -1.89 21.06
CA ASP A 92 11.00 -2.92 21.09
C ASP A 92 11.49 -4.25 20.55
N GLN A 93 12.37 -4.22 19.53
CA GLN A 93 13.00 -5.43 19.02
C GLN A 93 13.87 -6.10 20.08
N ALA A 94 14.70 -5.32 20.80
CA ALA A 94 15.59 -5.82 21.84
C ALA A 94 14.81 -6.36 23.04
N ALA A 95 13.69 -5.72 23.39
CA ALA A 95 12.84 -6.12 24.51
C ALA A 95 11.85 -7.23 24.14
N GLY A 96 11.71 -7.55 22.83
CA GLY A 96 10.71 -8.53 22.37
C GLY A 96 9.28 -8.03 22.47
N ASN A 97 9.07 -6.72 22.53
CA ASN A 97 7.75 -6.10 22.66
C ASN A 97 7.05 -6.05 21.31
N LEU A 98 6.21 -7.03 21.06
CA LEU A 98 5.36 -7.05 19.85
C LEU A 98 3.92 -6.76 20.23
N PRO A 99 3.12 -6.14 19.35
CA PRO A 99 1.69 -5.98 19.56
C PRO A 99 1.00 -7.34 19.68
N GLU A 100 0.04 -7.43 20.53
CA GLU A 100 -0.77 -8.63 20.68
C GLU A 100 -2.02 -8.61 19.80
#